data_7e6770cf232020a16b66a136c278150f
#
_entry.id   7e6770cf232020a16b66a136c278150f
#
_cell.length_a   1.000
_cell.length_b   1.000
_cell.length_c   1.000
_cell.angle_alpha   90.00
_cell.angle_beta   90.00
_cell.angle_gamma   90.00
#
_symmetry.space_group_name_H-M   'P 1'
#
loop_
_entity.id
_entity.type
_entity.pdbx_description
1 polymer ?
#
loop_
_entity_poly.entity_id
_entity_poly.type
_entity_poly.pdbx_seq_one_letter_code
_entity_poly.pdbx_strand_id
1 'polypeptide(L)'
;MIEKMIREARSQRASDIHISEGQAVYLRIDGKLIKSDLELSDEMTRKLILSLLTKERQESIWRGEDADFALETSDGNRQRVNVFCQQGRLAAAIRLLNAKVPTLSQLHLPPVLQNLANEPRGLILVTGPTGSGKSTTLAAMVDYINHTRADHILTIEDPIEYVYEQDQAVIHQREVGKDVCSFAGALRSALREDPDVILVGEMRDYETISAAVTAAETGHLVLSTLHTTGAANTVDRIIDVCPVQAQNQIRIQLAGVLKGVVTQCLVPLIDGGRIAATEVLTGTDAVLSQIREGKTHQLGSVMQSGAAAGMHTLDYDLAKLVSRGLIEKKTALKYAQDKRELEQCIF
;
A
#
# COMPACT_ATOMS: atom_id res chain seq x y z
N MET A 1 1.78 17.76 24.48
CA MET A 1 0.62 16.91 24.85
C MET A 1 0.39 15.80 23.82
N ILE A 2 0.27 16.12 22.55
CA ILE A 2 0.02 15.14 21.47
C ILE A 2 1.08 14.04 21.40
N GLU A 3 2.38 14.36 21.48
CA GLU A 3 3.45 13.36 21.45
C GLU A 3 3.38 12.37 22.62
N LYS A 4 2.97 12.83 23.81
CA LYS A 4 2.76 11.93 24.96
C LYS A 4 1.63 10.95 24.69
N MET A 5 0.52 11.44 24.13
CA MET A 5 -0.64 10.61 23.73
C MET A 5 -0.25 9.58 22.66
N ILE A 6 0.53 10.00 21.66
CA ILE A 6 1.02 9.10 20.61
C ILE A 6 1.91 8.01 21.19
N ARG A 7 2.86 8.36 22.06
CA ARG A 7 3.74 7.38 22.74
C ARG A 7 2.94 6.38 23.59
N GLU A 8 1.96 6.87 24.33
CA GLU A 8 1.10 6.03 25.16
C GLU A 8 0.24 5.08 24.30
N ALA A 9 -0.37 5.56 23.22
CA ALA A 9 -1.11 4.74 22.27
C ALA A 9 -0.22 3.67 21.62
N ARG A 10 1.03 4.02 21.23
CA ARG A 10 2.01 3.05 20.71
C ARG A 10 2.36 1.97 21.72
N SER A 11 2.54 2.31 23.01
CA SER A 11 2.84 1.33 24.05
C SER A 11 1.69 0.32 24.23
N GLN A 12 0.46 0.72 23.94
CA GLN A 12 -0.74 -0.12 23.96
C GLN A 12 -0.99 -0.84 22.60
N ARG A 13 -0.06 -0.73 21.62
CA ARG A 13 -0.18 -1.30 20.24
C ARG A 13 -1.40 -0.78 19.50
N ALA A 14 -1.84 0.44 19.78
CA ALA A 14 -2.90 1.07 19.00
C ALA A 14 -2.45 1.34 17.57
N SER A 15 -3.36 1.18 16.62
CA SER A 15 -3.15 1.55 15.21
C SER A 15 -3.62 2.98 14.92
N ASP A 16 -4.67 3.44 15.61
CA ASP A 16 -5.25 4.76 15.39
C ASP A 16 -5.69 5.38 16.72
N ILE A 17 -5.67 6.73 16.78
CA ILE A 17 -6.22 7.53 17.88
C ILE A 17 -7.36 8.36 17.30
N HIS A 18 -8.52 8.36 17.95
CA HIS A 18 -9.65 9.21 17.60
C HIS A 18 -9.91 10.21 18.70
N ILE A 19 -9.89 11.49 18.34
CA ILE A 19 -10.08 12.63 19.25
C ILE A 19 -11.23 13.47 18.71
N SER A 20 -12.20 13.81 19.55
CA SER A 20 -13.34 14.67 19.16
C SER A 20 -13.75 15.56 20.31
N GLU A 21 -14.07 16.82 20.03
CA GLU A 21 -14.64 17.73 21.04
C GLU A 21 -15.96 17.15 21.59
N GLY A 22 -16.09 17.09 22.91
CA GLY A 22 -17.26 16.57 23.59
C GLY A 22 -17.34 15.04 23.67
N GLN A 23 -16.28 14.34 23.31
CA GLN A 23 -16.21 12.88 23.39
C GLN A 23 -14.91 12.43 24.07
N ALA A 24 -14.92 11.20 24.59
CA ALA A 24 -13.71 10.57 25.08
C ALA A 24 -12.74 10.30 23.94
N VAL A 25 -11.46 10.18 24.25
CA VAL A 25 -10.43 9.69 23.32
C VAL A 25 -10.62 8.19 23.14
N TYR A 26 -10.56 7.72 21.90
CA TYR A 26 -10.61 6.30 21.57
C TYR A 26 -9.32 5.86 20.89
N LEU A 27 -8.86 4.67 21.26
CA LEU A 27 -7.74 3.98 20.62
C LEU A 27 -8.28 2.79 19.83
N ARG A 28 -7.75 2.55 18.64
CA ARG A 28 -8.01 1.32 17.89
C ARG A 28 -6.90 0.31 18.21
N ILE A 29 -7.26 -0.74 18.92
CA ILE A 29 -6.35 -1.84 19.32
C ILE A 29 -6.93 -3.15 18.78
N ASP A 30 -6.14 -3.90 18.01
CA ASP A 30 -6.55 -5.15 17.34
C ASP A 30 -7.88 -5.03 16.58
N GLY A 31 -8.07 -3.88 15.90
CA GLY A 31 -9.25 -3.57 15.08
C GLY A 31 -10.46 -3.07 15.88
N LYS A 32 -10.45 -3.10 17.23
CA LYS A 32 -11.55 -2.64 18.10
C LYS A 32 -11.27 -1.23 18.61
N LEU A 33 -12.32 -0.41 18.71
CA LEU A 33 -12.25 0.90 19.37
C LEU A 33 -12.41 0.71 20.89
N ILE A 34 -11.40 1.15 21.65
CA ILE A 34 -11.36 1.08 23.11
C ILE A 34 -11.26 2.51 23.63
N LYS A 35 -12.11 2.83 24.63
CA LYS A 35 -12.05 4.13 25.30
C LYS A 35 -10.73 4.24 26.08
N SER A 36 -10.01 5.32 25.89
CA SER A 36 -8.79 5.65 26.64
C SER A 36 -9.17 6.22 28.02
N ASP A 37 -8.30 6.02 28.99
CA ASP A 37 -8.41 6.63 30.32
C ASP A 37 -8.05 8.13 30.30
N LEU A 38 -7.60 8.64 29.15
CA LEU A 38 -7.25 10.05 29.01
C LEU A 38 -8.51 10.90 28.90
N GLU A 39 -8.77 11.71 29.91
CA GLU A 39 -9.85 12.68 29.94
C GLU A 39 -9.36 14.05 29.47
N LEU A 40 -9.99 14.59 28.43
CA LEU A 40 -9.76 15.93 27.91
C LEU A 40 -11.06 16.74 27.99
N SER A 41 -10.97 17.98 28.49
CA SER A 41 -12.09 18.93 28.33
C SER A 41 -12.23 19.35 26.87
N ASP A 42 -13.41 19.84 26.50
CA ASP A 42 -13.68 20.32 25.13
C ASP A 42 -12.66 21.40 24.70
N GLU A 43 -12.34 22.33 25.61
CA GLU A 43 -11.35 23.37 25.35
C GLU A 43 -9.94 22.81 25.13
N MET A 44 -9.53 21.81 25.94
CA MET A 44 -8.23 21.15 25.76
C MET A 44 -8.18 20.37 24.46
N THR A 45 -9.26 19.66 24.12
CA THR A 45 -9.39 18.90 22.86
C THR A 45 -9.27 19.85 21.66
N ARG A 46 -10.01 20.94 21.67
CA ARG A 46 -9.96 21.96 20.61
C ARG A 46 -8.56 22.56 20.44
N LYS A 47 -7.92 22.98 21.55
CA LYS A 47 -6.56 23.52 21.53
C LYS A 47 -5.56 22.48 20.99
N LEU A 48 -5.72 21.21 21.39
CA LEU A 48 -4.86 20.12 20.95
C LEU A 48 -4.99 19.93 19.42
N ILE A 49 -6.21 19.83 18.90
CA ILE A 49 -6.45 19.64 17.47
C ILE A 49 -5.94 20.85 16.67
N LEU A 50 -6.22 22.07 17.11
CA LEU A 50 -5.74 23.28 16.44
C LEU A 50 -4.21 23.38 16.44
N SER A 51 -3.53 22.86 17.49
CA SER A 51 -2.05 22.85 17.54
C SER A 51 -1.42 21.93 16.50
N LEU A 52 -2.17 21.02 15.89
CA LEU A 52 -1.70 20.14 14.80
C LEU A 52 -1.71 20.86 13.44
N LEU A 53 -2.45 21.95 13.31
CA LEU A 53 -2.74 22.64 12.06
C LEU A 53 -1.90 23.91 11.89
N THR A 54 -1.39 24.11 10.69
CA THR A 54 -0.89 25.42 10.26
C THR A 54 -2.05 26.43 10.17
N LYS A 55 -1.76 27.72 10.17
CA LYS A 55 -2.80 28.77 10.04
C LYS A 55 -3.65 28.57 8.79
N GLU A 56 -3.03 28.25 7.65
CA GLU A 56 -3.73 28.00 6.39
C GLU A 56 -4.70 26.81 6.52
N ARG A 57 -4.27 25.70 7.12
CA ARG A 57 -5.14 24.54 7.34
C ARG A 57 -6.25 24.82 8.33
N GLN A 58 -6.03 25.67 9.33
CA GLN A 58 -7.12 26.12 10.22
C GLN A 58 -8.18 26.90 9.44
N GLU A 59 -7.78 27.77 8.51
CA GLU A 59 -8.72 28.49 7.64
C GLU A 59 -9.49 27.56 6.70
N SER A 60 -8.83 26.54 6.13
CA SER A 60 -9.47 25.52 5.29
C SER A 60 -10.53 24.74 6.06
N ILE A 61 -10.21 24.28 7.28
CA ILE A 61 -11.19 23.58 8.15
C ILE A 61 -12.44 24.42 8.39
N TRP A 62 -12.29 25.74 8.62
CA TRP A 62 -13.44 26.62 8.84
C TRP A 62 -14.24 26.90 7.56
N ARG A 63 -13.68 26.63 6.37
CA ARG A 63 -14.41 26.64 5.09
C ARG A 63 -15.11 25.30 4.79
N GLY A 64 -14.97 24.30 5.66
CA GLY A 64 -15.58 22.97 5.50
C GLY A 64 -14.72 21.98 4.71
N GLU A 65 -13.42 22.25 4.56
CA GLU A 65 -12.45 21.34 3.96
C GLU A 65 -11.78 20.49 5.05
N ASP A 66 -11.53 19.21 4.78
CA ASP A 66 -10.75 18.36 5.68
C ASP A 66 -9.24 18.61 5.48
N ALA A 67 -8.45 18.45 6.55
CA ALA A 67 -7.00 18.53 6.47
C ALA A 67 -6.38 17.15 6.68
N ASP A 68 -5.77 16.58 5.64
CA ASP A 68 -4.99 15.34 5.69
C ASP A 68 -3.49 15.66 5.56
N PHE A 69 -2.66 15.17 6.48
CA PHE A 69 -1.23 15.47 6.49
C PHE A 69 -0.43 14.47 7.34
N ALA A 70 0.88 14.42 7.07
CA ALA A 70 1.81 13.70 7.93
C ALA A 70 2.29 14.60 9.09
N LEU A 71 2.32 14.05 10.30
CA LEU A 71 2.90 14.63 11.50
C LEU A 71 4.12 13.78 11.90
N GLU A 72 5.25 14.43 12.10
CA GLU A 72 6.45 13.80 12.65
C GLU A 72 6.61 14.19 14.12
N THR A 73 6.86 13.22 14.98
CA THR A 73 7.14 13.42 16.40
C THR A 73 8.64 13.56 16.65
N SER A 74 9.02 14.14 17.79
CA SER A 74 10.43 14.41 18.15
C SER A 74 11.35 13.18 18.18
N ASP A 75 10.77 11.98 18.19
CA ASP A 75 11.45 10.68 18.12
C ASP A 75 11.57 10.12 16.68
N GLY A 76 11.26 10.94 15.67
CA GLY A 76 11.31 10.57 14.25
C GLY A 76 10.15 9.68 13.76
N ASN A 77 9.20 9.36 14.63
CA ASN A 77 8.03 8.58 14.21
C ASN A 77 7.04 9.45 13.44
N ARG A 78 6.46 8.90 12.36
CA ARG A 78 5.44 9.58 11.57
C ARG A 78 4.04 9.06 11.89
N GLN A 79 3.07 9.95 11.71
CA GLN A 79 1.64 9.67 11.85
C GLN A 79 0.91 10.34 10.68
N ARG A 80 -0.14 9.70 10.16
CA ARG A 80 -1.09 10.34 9.28
C ARG A 80 -2.21 10.93 10.11
N VAL A 81 -2.45 12.21 9.94
CA VAL A 81 -3.47 12.96 10.69
C VAL A 81 -4.51 13.48 9.71
N ASN A 82 -5.76 13.13 9.94
CA ASN A 82 -6.90 13.75 9.29
C ASN A 82 -7.67 14.55 10.33
N VAL A 83 -7.86 15.86 10.09
CA VAL A 83 -8.67 16.76 10.91
C VAL A 83 -9.89 17.18 10.11
N PHE A 84 -11.06 17.12 10.74
CA PHE A 84 -12.34 17.45 10.13
C PHE A 84 -13.30 18.09 11.13
N CYS A 85 -14.37 18.73 10.61
CA CYS A 85 -15.46 19.23 11.41
C CYS A 85 -16.65 18.28 11.40
N GLN A 86 -17.26 18.05 12.58
CA GLN A 86 -18.53 17.37 12.73
C GLN A 86 -19.46 18.13 13.67
N GLN A 87 -20.68 18.40 13.26
CA GLN A 87 -21.68 19.11 14.09
C GLN A 87 -21.15 20.43 14.69
N GLY A 88 -20.32 21.17 13.92
CA GLY A 88 -19.68 22.42 14.36
C GLY A 88 -18.53 22.25 15.37
N ARG A 89 -18.04 21.02 15.59
CA ARG A 89 -16.95 20.66 16.51
C ARG A 89 -15.79 20.03 15.75
N LEU A 90 -14.58 20.22 16.25
CA LEU A 90 -13.38 19.63 15.67
C LEU A 90 -13.22 18.16 16.08
N ALA A 91 -12.76 17.37 15.12
CA ALA A 91 -12.35 15.99 15.34
C ALA A 91 -11.03 15.69 14.61
N ALA A 92 -10.27 14.73 15.10
CA ALA A 92 -9.06 14.25 14.46
C ALA A 92 -8.95 12.73 14.54
N ALA A 93 -8.55 12.12 13.43
CA ALA A 93 -8.14 10.72 13.35
C ALA A 93 -6.63 10.68 13.09
N ILE A 94 -5.88 10.05 13.98
CA ILE A 94 -4.42 9.97 13.91
C ILE A 94 -4.04 8.50 13.74
N ARG A 95 -3.52 8.14 12.57
CA ARG A 95 -2.97 6.80 12.30
C ARG A 95 -1.51 6.76 12.68
N LEU A 96 -1.16 5.79 13.52
CA LEU A 96 0.21 5.58 14.00
C LEU A 96 0.96 4.72 12.97
N LEU A 97 1.92 5.32 12.27
CA LEU A 97 2.75 4.61 11.28
C LEU A 97 3.92 3.92 11.99
N ASN A 98 4.38 2.79 11.45
CA ASN A 98 5.53 2.08 11.99
C ASN A 98 6.82 2.86 11.71
N ALA A 99 7.69 2.96 12.71
CA ALA A 99 8.95 3.68 12.59
C ALA A 99 10.00 2.96 11.72
N LYS A 100 9.98 1.62 11.73
CA LYS A 100 10.93 0.80 10.96
C LYS A 100 10.22 0.06 9.85
N VAL A 101 10.85 0.03 8.69
CA VAL A 101 10.43 -0.80 7.59
C VAL A 101 10.70 -2.27 7.95
N PRO A 102 9.67 -3.14 7.96
CA PRO A 102 9.90 -4.57 8.19
C PRO A 102 10.49 -5.21 6.93
N THR A 103 11.35 -6.20 7.10
CA THR A 103 11.88 -6.96 5.96
C THR A 103 10.81 -7.86 5.31
N LEU A 104 11.00 -8.23 4.04
CA LEU A 104 10.12 -9.18 3.34
C LEU A 104 9.98 -10.51 4.11
N SER A 105 11.05 -10.97 4.73
CA SER A 105 11.05 -12.20 5.56
C SER A 105 10.25 -12.04 6.84
N GLN A 106 10.34 -10.90 7.52
CA GLN A 106 9.55 -10.59 8.73
C GLN A 106 8.06 -10.50 8.43
N LEU A 107 7.71 -10.08 7.21
CA LEU A 107 6.32 -10.05 6.72
C LEU A 107 5.82 -11.42 6.25
N HIS A 108 6.67 -12.46 6.26
CA HIS A 108 6.39 -13.80 5.73
C HIS A 108 5.93 -13.80 4.27
N LEU A 109 6.39 -12.81 3.49
CA LEU A 109 6.04 -12.69 2.07
C LEU A 109 6.79 -13.73 1.21
N PRO A 110 6.21 -14.14 0.08
CA PRO A 110 6.82 -15.12 -0.81
C PRO A 110 8.19 -14.65 -1.33
N PRO A 111 9.19 -15.57 -1.43
CA PRO A 111 10.55 -15.24 -1.91
C PRO A 111 10.60 -14.62 -3.31
N VAL A 112 9.59 -14.88 -4.14
CA VAL A 112 9.48 -14.30 -5.49
C VAL A 112 9.45 -12.77 -5.48
N LEU A 113 9.03 -12.12 -4.37
CA LEU A 113 9.07 -10.67 -4.24
C LEU A 113 10.50 -10.12 -4.26
N GLN A 114 11.48 -10.89 -3.75
CA GLN A 114 12.91 -10.53 -3.88
C GLN A 114 13.36 -10.60 -5.34
N ASN A 115 12.91 -11.61 -6.08
CA ASN A 115 13.23 -11.72 -7.51
C ASN A 115 12.62 -10.56 -8.30
N LEU A 116 11.36 -10.20 -8.00
CA LEU A 116 10.71 -9.03 -8.59
C LEU A 116 11.44 -7.74 -8.24
N ALA A 117 11.86 -7.54 -6.99
CA ALA A 117 12.62 -6.36 -6.57
C ALA A 117 14.00 -6.26 -7.25
N ASN A 118 14.57 -7.38 -7.70
CA ASN A 118 15.82 -7.43 -8.44
C ASN A 118 15.68 -7.22 -9.95
N GLU A 119 14.44 -7.08 -10.48
CA GLU A 119 14.26 -6.74 -11.89
C GLU A 119 14.92 -5.39 -12.21
N PRO A 120 15.64 -5.28 -13.32
CA PRO A 120 16.32 -4.03 -13.68
C PRO A 120 15.34 -2.96 -14.17
N ARG A 121 14.19 -3.36 -14.69
CA ARG A 121 13.15 -2.46 -15.25
C ARG A 121 11.82 -3.18 -15.40
N GLY A 122 10.75 -2.42 -15.55
CA GLY A 122 9.40 -2.93 -15.78
C GLY A 122 8.43 -2.45 -14.71
N LEU A 123 7.24 -2.99 -14.67
CA LEU A 123 6.16 -2.60 -13.76
C LEU A 123 5.81 -3.73 -12.81
N ILE A 124 5.82 -3.43 -11.52
CA ILE A 124 5.38 -4.34 -10.45
C ILE A 124 4.23 -3.67 -9.71
N LEU A 125 3.16 -4.44 -9.49
CA LEU A 125 1.95 -3.96 -8.85
C LEU A 125 1.69 -4.73 -7.56
N VAL A 126 1.47 -4.00 -6.46
CA VAL A 126 0.98 -4.58 -5.20
C VAL A 126 -0.45 -4.12 -5.00
N THR A 127 -1.40 -5.05 -4.96
CA THR A 127 -2.82 -4.74 -5.00
C THR A 127 -3.59 -5.36 -3.85
N GLY A 128 -4.83 -4.96 -3.65
CA GLY A 128 -5.69 -5.43 -2.56
C GLY A 128 -6.49 -4.30 -1.91
N PRO A 129 -7.45 -4.62 -1.04
CA PRO A 129 -8.30 -3.63 -0.39
C PRO A 129 -7.50 -2.69 0.52
N THR A 130 -8.13 -1.62 0.97
CA THR A 130 -7.54 -0.72 1.98
C THR A 130 -7.22 -1.50 3.25
N GLY A 131 -6.03 -1.28 3.81
CA GLY A 131 -5.57 -1.97 5.01
C GLY A 131 -5.05 -3.40 4.77
N SER A 132 -4.84 -3.82 3.50
CA SER A 132 -4.25 -5.14 3.18
C SER A 132 -2.71 -5.20 3.33
N GLY A 133 -2.04 -4.09 3.65
CA GLY A 133 -0.59 -4.04 3.85
C GLY A 133 0.23 -3.68 2.61
N LYS A 134 -0.39 -3.15 1.54
CA LYS A 134 0.30 -2.79 0.28
C LYS A 134 1.50 -1.88 0.49
N SER A 135 1.32 -0.75 1.18
CA SER A 135 2.39 0.22 1.46
C SER A 135 3.54 -0.44 2.25
N THR A 136 3.21 -1.31 3.20
CA THR A 136 4.22 -2.05 3.99
C THR A 136 5.02 -3.01 3.11
N THR A 137 4.36 -3.72 2.19
CA THR A 137 5.01 -4.63 1.25
C THR A 137 5.91 -3.87 0.28
N LEU A 138 5.42 -2.76 -0.29
CA LEU A 138 6.23 -1.91 -1.16
C LEU A 138 7.40 -1.28 -0.41
N ALA A 139 7.17 -0.83 0.83
CA ALA A 139 8.24 -0.31 1.67
C ALA A 139 9.34 -1.38 1.90
N ALA A 140 8.94 -2.62 2.20
CA ALA A 140 9.88 -3.73 2.36
C ALA A 140 10.64 -4.07 1.06
N MET A 141 10.01 -3.92 -0.12
CA MET A 141 10.69 -4.10 -1.41
C MET A 141 11.69 -2.97 -1.67
N VAL A 142 11.31 -1.72 -1.44
CA VAL A 142 12.19 -0.55 -1.58
C VAL A 142 13.39 -0.66 -0.62
N ASP A 143 13.13 -1.02 0.63
CA ASP A 143 14.19 -1.21 1.64
C ASP A 143 15.13 -2.35 1.26
N TYR A 144 14.61 -3.45 0.70
CA TYR A 144 15.43 -4.54 0.16
C TYR A 144 16.34 -4.04 -0.98
N ILE A 145 15.81 -3.24 -1.93
CA ILE A 145 16.60 -2.62 -3.01
C ILE A 145 17.67 -1.70 -2.41
N ASN A 146 17.29 -0.85 -1.45
CA ASN A 146 18.19 0.07 -0.76
C ASN A 146 19.41 -0.62 -0.14
N HIS A 147 19.22 -1.83 0.41
CA HIS A 147 20.30 -2.59 1.06
C HIS A 147 21.10 -3.47 0.09
N THR A 148 20.67 -3.65 -1.16
CA THR A 148 21.27 -4.62 -2.09
C THR A 148 21.76 -4.01 -3.41
N ARG A 149 21.34 -2.79 -3.76
CA ARG A 149 21.62 -2.15 -5.05
C ARG A 149 22.08 -0.71 -4.86
N ALA A 150 23.06 -0.28 -5.63
CA ALA A 150 23.55 1.10 -5.64
C ALA A 150 22.76 1.96 -6.66
N ASP A 151 21.45 2.04 -6.46
CA ASP A 151 20.50 2.68 -7.36
C ASP A 151 20.04 4.04 -6.82
N HIS A 152 19.45 4.85 -7.71
CA HIS A 152 18.66 6.00 -7.32
C HIS A 152 17.18 5.63 -7.25
N ILE A 153 16.60 5.67 -6.06
CA ILE A 153 15.20 5.37 -5.80
C ILE A 153 14.44 6.68 -5.60
N LEU A 154 13.42 6.91 -6.40
CA LEU A 154 12.51 8.04 -6.24
C LEU A 154 11.13 7.54 -5.80
N THR A 155 10.58 8.07 -4.71
CA THR A 155 9.21 7.78 -4.31
C THR A 155 8.31 9.00 -4.48
N ILE A 156 7.05 8.76 -4.88
CA ILE A 156 5.99 9.76 -5.01
C ILE A 156 4.80 9.20 -4.21
N GLU A 157 4.46 9.82 -3.08
CA GLU A 157 3.54 9.27 -2.08
C GLU A 157 2.50 10.32 -1.61
N ASP A 158 1.36 9.84 -1.08
CA ASP A 158 0.28 10.71 -0.57
C ASP A 158 -0.40 10.11 0.68
N PRO A 159 0.09 10.45 1.87
CA PRO A 159 1.42 11.00 2.21
C PRO A 159 2.52 9.93 2.29
N ILE A 160 3.77 10.34 2.57
CA ILE A 160 4.89 9.41 2.87
C ILE A 160 4.57 8.66 4.17
N GLU A 161 4.48 7.32 4.09
CA GLU A 161 4.19 6.45 5.25
C GLU A 161 5.47 5.97 5.97
N TYR A 162 6.52 5.66 5.22
CA TYR A 162 7.82 5.19 5.74
C TYR A 162 8.94 6.12 5.30
N VAL A 163 9.85 6.44 6.20
CA VAL A 163 11.08 7.16 5.87
C VAL A 163 12.22 6.16 5.84
N TYR A 164 12.98 6.17 4.74
CA TYR A 164 14.09 5.26 4.56
C TYR A 164 15.40 5.90 5.02
N GLU A 165 16.21 5.14 5.74
CA GLU A 165 17.61 5.46 5.95
C GLU A 165 18.39 5.03 4.71
N GLN A 166 19.22 5.93 4.15
CA GLN A 166 20.03 5.61 2.98
C GLN A 166 21.12 4.61 3.37
N ASP A 167 21.30 3.56 2.54
CA ASP A 167 22.39 2.59 2.67
C ASP A 167 23.20 2.52 1.37
N GLN A 168 22.95 1.56 0.48
CA GLN A 168 23.62 1.48 -0.82
C GLN A 168 22.95 2.40 -1.85
N ALA A 169 21.65 2.57 -1.78
CA ALA A 169 20.88 3.42 -2.69
C ALA A 169 20.81 4.87 -2.21
N VAL A 170 20.65 5.80 -3.16
CA VAL A 170 20.20 7.17 -2.89
C VAL A 170 18.69 7.21 -2.98
N ILE A 171 18.00 7.70 -1.93
CA ILE A 171 16.55 7.72 -1.90
C ILE A 171 16.04 9.16 -1.80
N HIS A 172 15.20 9.58 -2.74
CA HIS A 172 14.45 10.82 -2.68
C HIS A 172 12.96 10.52 -2.57
N GLN A 173 12.33 11.00 -1.49
CA GLN A 173 10.90 10.82 -1.24
C GLN A 173 10.16 12.14 -1.44
N ARG A 174 9.12 12.14 -2.27
CA ARG A 174 8.34 13.33 -2.62
C ARG A 174 6.87 13.13 -2.24
N GLU A 175 6.34 14.03 -1.45
CA GLU A 175 4.95 14.00 -0.96
C GLU A 175 4.04 14.87 -1.84
N VAL A 176 2.93 14.28 -2.30
CA VAL A 176 1.90 15.03 -3.06
C VAL A 176 1.25 16.07 -2.16
N GLY A 177 1.02 17.27 -2.70
CA GLY A 177 0.46 18.40 -1.94
C GLY A 177 1.48 19.15 -1.08
N LYS A 178 2.75 18.68 -1.03
CA LYS A 178 3.83 19.33 -0.31
C LYS A 178 5.04 19.59 -1.22
N ASP A 179 5.61 18.53 -1.80
CA ASP A 179 6.79 18.59 -2.66
C ASP A 179 6.43 18.57 -4.14
N VAL A 180 5.28 17.99 -4.48
CA VAL A 180 4.75 17.88 -5.85
C VAL A 180 3.24 18.10 -5.88
N CYS A 181 2.72 18.54 -7.03
CA CYS A 181 1.29 18.85 -7.16
C CYS A 181 0.41 17.63 -7.46
N SER A 182 0.96 16.60 -8.13
CA SER A 182 0.22 15.40 -8.53
C SER A 182 1.15 14.24 -8.87
N PHE A 183 0.65 13.01 -8.81
CA PHE A 183 1.37 11.80 -9.21
C PHE A 183 1.84 11.86 -10.67
N ALA A 184 0.95 12.13 -11.60
CA ALA A 184 1.27 12.20 -13.03
C ALA A 184 2.29 13.29 -13.36
N GLY A 185 2.19 14.46 -12.72
CA GLY A 185 3.15 15.57 -12.88
C GLY A 185 4.54 15.19 -12.36
N ALA A 186 4.59 14.61 -11.18
CA ALA A 186 5.83 14.15 -10.55
C ALA A 186 6.51 13.04 -11.37
N LEU A 187 5.76 12.05 -11.86
CA LEU A 187 6.29 10.99 -12.74
C LEU A 187 6.93 11.55 -14.01
N ARG A 188 6.27 12.50 -14.68
CA ARG A 188 6.86 13.16 -15.87
C ARG A 188 8.15 13.90 -15.53
N SER A 189 8.27 14.47 -14.34
CA SER A 189 9.49 15.12 -13.87
C SER A 189 10.58 14.11 -13.52
N ALA A 190 10.20 13.01 -12.88
CA ALA A 190 11.07 11.92 -12.45
C ALA A 190 11.99 11.41 -13.58
N LEU A 191 11.48 11.31 -14.79
CA LEU A 191 12.26 10.89 -15.98
C LEU A 191 13.46 11.79 -16.32
N ARG A 192 13.63 12.92 -15.64
CA ARG A 192 14.78 13.85 -15.77
C ARG A 192 15.62 13.92 -14.50
N GLU A 193 15.29 13.11 -13.52
CA GLU A 193 15.93 13.08 -12.20
C GLU A 193 16.89 11.89 -12.06
N ASP A 194 17.14 11.15 -13.16
CA ASP A 194 18.02 9.98 -13.25
C ASP A 194 17.69 8.85 -12.25
N PRO A 195 16.42 8.45 -12.09
CA PRO A 195 16.06 7.35 -11.20
C PRO A 195 16.26 6.00 -11.90
N ASP A 196 16.65 4.98 -11.14
CA ASP A 196 16.61 3.58 -11.55
C ASP A 196 15.28 2.94 -11.15
N VAL A 197 14.79 3.31 -9.95
CA VAL A 197 13.57 2.77 -9.34
C VAL A 197 12.61 3.91 -8.99
N ILE A 198 11.36 3.77 -9.39
CA ILE A 198 10.30 4.76 -9.09
C ILE A 198 9.16 4.07 -8.32
N LEU A 199 8.89 4.51 -7.10
CA LEU A 199 7.68 4.13 -6.37
C LEU A 199 6.59 5.18 -6.62
N VAL A 200 5.44 4.75 -7.14
CA VAL A 200 4.23 5.56 -7.27
C VAL A 200 3.21 5.03 -6.28
N GLY A 201 2.87 5.81 -5.27
CA GLY A 201 2.02 5.37 -4.16
C GLY A 201 0.75 4.66 -4.63
N GLU A 202 0.07 5.23 -5.62
CA GLU A 202 -1.09 4.61 -6.26
C GLU A 202 -1.34 5.12 -7.68
N MET A 203 -2.03 4.30 -8.50
CA MET A 203 -2.47 4.66 -9.86
C MET A 203 -4.01 4.61 -9.91
N ARG A 204 -4.65 5.77 -9.87
CA ARG A 204 -6.12 5.89 -9.89
C ARG A 204 -6.70 6.31 -11.23
N ASP A 205 -5.94 7.05 -12.00
CA ASP A 205 -6.37 7.71 -13.24
C ASP A 205 -5.48 7.34 -14.44
N TYR A 206 -6.01 7.59 -15.63
CA TYR A 206 -5.32 7.31 -16.90
C TYR A 206 -3.98 8.02 -17.03
N GLU A 207 -3.88 9.28 -16.57
CA GLU A 207 -2.65 10.06 -16.71
C GLU A 207 -1.50 9.44 -15.91
N THR A 208 -1.77 9.02 -14.68
CA THR A 208 -0.81 8.36 -13.81
C THR A 208 -0.43 6.98 -14.36
N ILE A 209 -1.42 6.18 -14.81
CA ILE A 209 -1.18 4.87 -15.44
C ILE A 209 -0.30 5.01 -16.68
N SER A 210 -0.63 5.92 -17.59
CA SER A 210 0.11 6.15 -18.82
C SER A 210 1.55 6.58 -18.55
N ALA A 211 1.75 7.48 -17.57
CA ALA A 211 3.08 7.92 -17.18
C ALA A 211 3.92 6.80 -16.54
N ALA A 212 3.30 5.95 -15.69
CA ALA A 212 3.97 4.81 -15.05
C ALA A 212 4.39 3.75 -16.07
N VAL A 213 3.49 3.41 -17.01
CA VAL A 213 3.79 2.46 -18.09
C VAL A 213 4.92 3.01 -18.97
N THR A 214 4.89 4.30 -19.32
CA THR A 214 5.95 4.95 -20.09
C THR A 214 7.29 4.93 -19.36
N ALA A 215 7.32 5.20 -18.06
CA ALA A 215 8.53 5.10 -17.25
C ALA A 215 9.10 3.67 -17.28
N ALA A 216 8.25 2.65 -17.15
CA ALA A 216 8.67 1.26 -17.23
C ALA A 216 9.20 0.87 -18.63
N GLU A 217 8.63 1.40 -19.71
CA GLU A 217 9.12 1.20 -21.11
C GLU A 217 10.48 1.87 -21.34
N THR A 218 10.71 3.02 -20.71
CA THR A 218 11.94 3.79 -20.88
C THR A 218 13.10 3.32 -19.98
N GLY A 219 12.93 2.20 -19.29
CA GLY A 219 14.05 1.51 -18.64
C GLY A 219 14.04 1.53 -17.10
N HIS A 220 13.02 2.13 -16.47
CA HIS A 220 12.92 2.23 -15.02
C HIS A 220 12.17 1.03 -14.41
N LEU A 221 12.52 0.65 -13.19
CA LEU A 221 11.70 -0.26 -12.38
C LEU A 221 10.63 0.56 -11.67
N VAL A 222 9.36 0.36 -12.04
CA VAL A 222 8.22 1.07 -11.45
C VAL A 222 7.47 0.16 -10.50
N LEU A 223 7.32 0.59 -9.26
CA LEU A 223 6.54 -0.06 -8.22
C LEU A 223 5.28 0.78 -7.96
N SER A 224 4.09 0.16 -7.91
CA SER A 224 2.86 0.91 -7.63
C SER A 224 1.76 0.08 -6.99
N THR A 225 0.67 0.75 -6.57
CA THR A 225 -0.51 0.09 -5.99
C THR A 225 -1.79 0.36 -6.78
N LEU A 226 -2.71 -0.62 -6.66
CA LEU A 226 -4.14 -0.45 -6.97
C LEU A 226 -5.00 -1.06 -5.85
N HIS A 227 -6.29 -0.69 -5.81
CA HIS A 227 -7.24 -1.21 -4.82
C HIS A 227 -8.06 -2.41 -5.35
N THR A 228 -7.56 -3.10 -6.36
CA THR A 228 -8.19 -4.28 -6.97
C THR A 228 -7.88 -5.55 -6.20
N THR A 229 -8.78 -6.53 -6.27
CA THR A 229 -8.59 -7.88 -5.77
C THR A 229 -8.45 -8.84 -6.96
N GLY A 230 -7.35 -9.59 -6.99
CA GLY A 230 -7.01 -10.51 -8.07
C GLY A 230 -6.18 -9.88 -9.20
N ALA A 231 -5.21 -10.63 -9.70
CA ALA A 231 -4.29 -10.17 -10.74
C ALA A 231 -4.99 -9.92 -12.08
N ALA A 232 -5.94 -10.77 -12.47
CA ALA A 232 -6.75 -10.59 -13.69
C ALA A 232 -7.54 -9.27 -13.63
N ASN A 233 -8.26 -9.05 -12.54
CA ASN A 233 -9.03 -7.82 -12.31
C ASN A 233 -8.13 -6.58 -12.26
N THR A 234 -6.89 -6.72 -11.81
CA THR A 234 -5.92 -5.63 -11.80
C THR A 234 -5.55 -5.20 -13.21
N VAL A 235 -5.24 -6.17 -14.08
CA VAL A 235 -4.95 -5.92 -15.50
C VAL A 235 -6.16 -5.27 -16.19
N ASP A 236 -7.35 -5.82 -16.01
CA ASP A 236 -8.57 -5.27 -16.60
C ASP A 236 -8.82 -3.84 -16.10
N ARG A 237 -8.66 -3.58 -14.80
CA ARG A 237 -8.85 -2.24 -14.22
C ARG A 237 -7.91 -1.19 -14.81
N ILE A 238 -6.63 -1.54 -15.03
CA ILE A 238 -5.67 -0.63 -15.67
C ILE A 238 -6.14 -0.25 -17.08
N ILE A 239 -6.67 -1.22 -17.84
CA ILE A 239 -7.14 -1.00 -19.20
C ILE A 239 -8.45 -0.21 -19.21
N ASP A 240 -9.40 -0.55 -18.33
CA ASP A 240 -10.74 0.05 -18.28
C ASP A 240 -10.76 1.52 -17.84
N VAL A 241 -9.78 1.94 -17.03
CA VAL A 241 -9.64 3.35 -16.65
C VAL A 241 -9.19 4.22 -17.83
N CYS A 242 -8.59 3.62 -18.86
CA CYS A 242 -8.11 4.34 -20.03
C CYS A 242 -9.27 4.69 -20.99
N PRO A 243 -9.19 5.84 -21.69
CA PRO A 243 -10.10 6.16 -22.79
C PRO A 243 -10.12 5.01 -23.83
N VAL A 244 -11.28 4.73 -24.38
CA VAL A 244 -11.48 3.59 -25.31
C VAL A 244 -10.44 3.54 -26.43
N GLN A 245 -10.06 4.70 -26.96
CA GLN A 245 -9.04 4.82 -28.02
C GLN A 245 -7.62 4.43 -27.55
N ALA A 246 -7.33 4.55 -26.27
CA ALA A 246 -6.03 4.25 -25.68
C ALA A 246 -5.94 2.80 -25.12
N GLN A 247 -7.07 2.11 -24.91
CA GLN A 247 -7.10 0.81 -24.23
C GLN A 247 -6.23 -0.24 -24.91
N ASN A 248 -6.29 -0.35 -26.26
CA ASN A 248 -5.50 -1.33 -26.97
C ASN A 248 -3.99 -1.02 -26.91
N GLN A 249 -3.62 0.26 -26.96
CA GLN A 249 -2.25 0.69 -26.83
C GLN A 249 -1.71 0.36 -25.42
N ILE A 250 -2.42 0.75 -24.36
CA ILE A 250 -2.02 0.47 -22.98
C ILE A 250 -1.93 -1.05 -22.71
N ARG A 251 -2.83 -1.84 -23.28
CA ARG A 251 -2.79 -3.31 -23.19
C ARG A 251 -1.49 -3.88 -23.74
N ILE A 252 -1.07 -3.44 -24.92
CA ILE A 252 0.17 -3.88 -25.58
C ILE A 252 1.39 -3.41 -24.77
N GLN A 253 1.40 -2.17 -24.34
CA GLN A 253 2.48 -1.60 -23.53
C GLN A 253 2.59 -2.32 -22.17
N LEU A 254 1.46 -2.51 -21.46
CA LEU A 254 1.42 -3.25 -20.20
C LEU A 254 1.97 -4.67 -20.37
N ALA A 255 1.57 -5.38 -21.44
CA ALA A 255 2.11 -6.69 -21.77
C ALA A 255 3.62 -6.67 -22.14
N GLY A 256 4.19 -5.51 -22.43
CA GLY A 256 5.63 -5.35 -22.67
C GLY A 256 6.44 -5.11 -21.40
N VAL A 257 5.82 -4.54 -20.35
CA VAL A 257 6.56 -4.07 -19.16
C VAL A 257 6.20 -4.78 -17.86
N LEU A 258 5.06 -5.49 -17.79
CA LEU A 258 4.60 -6.11 -16.54
C LEU A 258 5.55 -7.22 -16.08
N LYS A 259 6.07 -7.08 -14.87
CA LYS A 259 6.95 -8.07 -14.20
C LYS A 259 6.20 -8.89 -13.17
N GLY A 260 5.24 -8.30 -12.49
CA GLY A 260 4.43 -9.02 -11.53
C GLY A 260 3.24 -8.24 -10.98
N VAL A 261 2.25 -8.99 -10.54
CA VAL A 261 1.11 -8.49 -9.74
C VAL A 261 1.06 -9.32 -8.46
N VAL A 262 1.14 -8.65 -7.32
CA VAL A 262 1.02 -9.26 -6.00
C VAL A 262 -0.27 -8.74 -5.38
N THR A 263 -1.31 -9.56 -5.37
CA THR A 263 -2.56 -9.23 -4.68
C THR A 263 -2.50 -9.77 -3.26
N GLN A 264 -2.90 -8.98 -2.28
CA GLN A 264 -2.81 -9.40 -0.88
C GLN A 264 -4.01 -8.99 -0.02
N CYS A 265 -4.28 -9.82 0.98
CA CYS A 265 -5.18 -9.48 2.08
C CYS A 265 -4.54 -9.87 3.42
N LEU A 266 -4.89 -9.15 4.50
CA LEU A 266 -4.46 -9.50 5.86
C LEU A 266 -5.50 -10.39 6.52
N VAL A 267 -5.07 -11.60 6.90
CA VAL A 267 -5.92 -12.55 7.61
C VAL A 267 -5.49 -12.67 9.07
N PRO A 268 -6.44 -12.83 10.03
CA PRO A 268 -6.11 -12.98 11.45
C PRO A 268 -5.42 -14.32 11.70
N LEU A 269 -4.36 -14.29 12.50
CA LEU A 269 -3.67 -15.47 13.04
C LEU A 269 -4.45 -16.07 14.22
N ILE A 270 -4.26 -17.36 14.47
CA ILE A 270 -4.85 -18.06 15.63
C ILE A 270 -4.35 -17.47 16.95
N ASP A 271 -3.04 -17.16 17.01
CA ASP A 271 -2.38 -16.63 18.22
C ASP A 271 -2.45 -15.10 18.33
N GLY A 272 -3.31 -14.46 17.55
CA GLY A 272 -3.43 -13.00 17.49
C GLY A 272 -2.51 -12.36 16.46
N GLY A 273 -2.79 -11.10 16.11
CA GLY A 273 -2.13 -10.42 15.00
C GLY A 273 -2.69 -10.81 13.64
N ARG A 274 -1.96 -10.47 12.57
CA ARG A 274 -2.39 -10.72 11.17
C ARG A 274 -1.21 -11.15 10.32
N ILE A 275 -1.47 -11.94 9.29
CA ILE A 275 -0.52 -12.34 8.27
C ILE A 275 -1.06 -11.99 6.88
N ALA A 276 -0.18 -11.69 5.94
CA ALA A 276 -0.56 -11.49 4.54
C ALA A 276 -0.81 -12.85 3.88
N ALA A 277 -1.99 -13.02 3.30
CA ALA A 277 -2.25 -14.05 2.30
C ALA A 277 -2.12 -13.40 0.92
N THR A 278 -1.44 -14.05 -0.01
CA THR A 278 -1.03 -13.48 -1.28
C THR A 278 -1.49 -14.31 -2.47
N GLU A 279 -1.77 -13.61 -3.57
CA GLU A 279 -1.84 -14.13 -4.92
C GLU A 279 -0.70 -13.50 -5.71
N VAL A 280 0.08 -14.30 -6.43
CA VAL A 280 1.22 -13.80 -7.20
C VAL A 280 1.12 -14.24 -8.65
N LEU A 281 1.11 -13.27 -9.54
CA LEU A 281 1.26 -13.42 -10.99
C LEU A 281 2.62 -12.85 -11.39
N THR A 282 3.44 -13.61 -12.12
CA THR A 282 4.71 -13.14 -12.68
C THR A 282 4.60 -12.97 -14.20
N GLY A 283 5.33 -12.01 -14.76
CA GLY A 283 5.29 -11.64 -16.19
C GLY A 283 5.99 -12.67 -17.10
N THR A 284 5.55 -13.92 -17.06
CA THR A 284 6.02 -14.94 -18.03
C THR A 284 5.45 -14.70 -19.42
N ASP A 285 6.10 -15.24 -20.46
CA ASP A 285 5.64 -15.09 -21.86
C ASP A 285 4.18 -15.53 -22.03
N ALA A 286 3.76 -16.58 -21.31
CA ALA A 286 2.38 -17.06 -21.32
C ALA A 286 1.41 -15.99 -20.77
N VAL A 287 1.72 -15.39 -19.63
CA VAL A 287 0.95 -14.30 -19.00
C VAL A 287 0.86 -13.10 -19.93
N LEU A 288 2.03 -12.64 -20.44
CA LEU A 288 2.12 -11.46 -21.29
C LEU A 288 1.37 -11.65 -22.62
N SER A 289 1.36 -12.88 -23.18
CA SER A 289 0.56 -13.21 -24.36
C SER A 289 -0.94 -13.14 -24.06
N GLN A 290 -1.40 -13.68 -22.93
CA GLN A 290 -2.83 -13.61 -22.56
C GLN A 290 -3.30 -12.16 -22.36
N ILE A 291 -2.47 -11.32 -21.74
CA ILE A 291 -2.77 -9.90 -21.56
C ILE A 291 -2.87 -9.21 -22.92
N ARG A 292 -1.91 -9.43 -23.82
CA ARG A 292 -1.87 -8.82 -25.17
C ARG A 292 -3.09 -9.20 -26.00
N GLU A 293 -3.54 -10.45 -25.87
CA GLU A 293 -4.70 -10.98 -26.60
C GLU A 293 -6.05 -10.64 -25.94
N GLY A 294 -6.05 -9.99 -24.76
CA GLY A 294 -7.27 -9.66 -24.02
C GLY A 294 -7.94 -10.86 -23.35
N LYS A 295 -7.18 -11.92 -23.09
CA LYS A 295 -7.68 -13.16 -22.48
C LYS A 295 -7.37 -13.23 -20.98
N THR A 296 -7.58 -12.14 -20.26
CA THR A 296 -7.28 -12.01 -18.82
C THR A 296 -7.99 -13.03 -17.95
N HIS A 297 -9.16 -13.50 -18.37
CA HIS A 297 -9.90 -14.59 -17.71
C HIS A 297 -9.14 -15.92 -17.64
N GLN A 298 -8.10 -16.13 -18.46
CA GLN A 298 -7.27 -17.34 -18.44
C GLN A 298 -6.09 -17.24 -17.47
N LEU A 299 -5.81 -16.05 -16.91
CA LEU A 299 -4.66 -15.83 -16.01
C LEU A 299 -4.71 -16.71 -14.75
N GLY A 300 -5.92 -16.99 -14.23
CA GLY A 300 -6.09 -17.91 -13.10
C GLY A 300 -5.49 -19.32 -13.38
N SER A 301 -5.79 -19.90 -14.54
CA SER A 301 -5.24 -21.21 -14.93
C SER A 301 -3.73 -21.16 -15.18
N VAL A 302 -3.22 -20.03 -15.68
CA VAL A 302 -1.78 -19.85 -15.86
C VAL A 302 -1.08 -19.76 -14.50
N MET A 303 -1.65 -19.08 -13.52
CA MET A 303 -1.10 -19.02 -12.16
C MET A 303 -1.05 -20.39 -11.48
N GLN A 304 -2.13 -21.20 -11.61
CA GLN A 304 -2.17 -22.55 -11.05
C GLN A 304 -1.06 -23.46 -11.60
N SER A 305 -0.72 -23.31 -12.89
CA SER A 305 0.36 -24.08 -13.53
C SER A 305 1.75 -23.46 -13.38
N GLY A 306 1.84 -22.20 -12.92
CA GLY A 306 3.03 -21.38 -12.91
C GLY A 306 3.87 -21.43 -11.61
N ALA A 307 3.71 -22.45 -10.78
CA ALA A 307 4.41 -22.57 -9.49
C ALA A 307 5.94 -22.48 -9.61
N ALA A 308 6.53 -23.01 -10.70
CA ALA A 308 7.97 -22.92 -10.97
C ALA A 308 8.47 -21.49 -11.17
N ALA A 309 7.60 -20.56 -11.62
CA ALA A 309 7.88 -19.13 -11.74
C ALA A 309 7.49 -18.34 -10.47
N GLY A 310 7.14 -19.02 -9.37
CA GLY A 310 6.74 -18.41 -8.11
C GLY A 310 5.29 -17.94 -8.08
N MET A 311 4.47 -18.28 -9.10
CA MET A 311 3.06 -17.95 -9.14
C MET A 311 2.23 -18.83 -8.20
N HIS A 312 1.17 -18.26 -7.65
CA HIS A 312 0.14 -19.00 -6.90
C HIS A 312 -1.14 -18.18 -6.79
N THR A 313 -2.26 -18.86 -6.60
CA THR A 313 -3.55 -18.24 -6.31
C THR A 313 -3.68 -17.87 -4.83
N LEU A 314 -4.60 -16.95 -4.51
CA LEU A 314 -4.91 -16.61 -3.12
C LEU A 314 -5.39 -17.85 -2.33
N ASP A 315 -6.21 -18.68 -2.95
CA ASP A 315 -6.80 -19.86 -2.31
C ASP A 315 -5.74 -20.92 -1.97
N TYR A 316 -4.74 -21.08 -2.84
CA TYR A 316 -3.58 -21.93 -2.56
C TYR A 316 -2.77 -21.44 -1.35
N ASP A 317 -2.51 -20.12 -1.26
CA ASP A 317 -1.74 -19.56 -0.15
C ASP A 317 -2.54 -19.64 1.17
N LEU A 318 -3.84 -19.37 1.13
CA LEU A 318 -4.73 -19.58 2.28
C LEU A 318 -4.72 -21.04 2.76
N ALA A 319 -4.79 -22.02 1.84
CA ALA A 319 -4.69 -23.44 2.18
C ALA A 319 -3.35 -23.78 2.86
N LYS A 320 -2.26 -23.23 2.36
CA LYS A 320 -0.93 -23.36 2.94
C LYS A 320 -0.83 -22.76 4.35
N LEU A 321 -1.47 -21.62 4.61
CA LEU A 321 -1.55 -21.03 5.94
C LEU A 321 -2.35 -21.90 6.90
N VAL A 322 -3.45 -22.50 6.44
CA VAL A 322 -4.24 -23.47 7.24
C VAL A 322 -3.41 -24.71 7.55
N SER A 323 -2.75 -25.32 6.56
CA SER A 323 -1.94 -26.54 6.74
C SER A 323 -0.76 -26.34 7.70
N ARG A 324 -0.26 -25.09 7.80
CA ARG A 324 0.78 -24.70 8.78
C ARG A 324 0.24 -24.41 10.18
N GLY A 325 -1.08 -24.45 10.37
CA GLY A 325 -1.74 -24.13 11.65
C GLY A 325 -1.69 -22.64 12.01
N LEU A 326 -1.45 -21.75 11.05
CA LEU A 326 -1.33 -20.32 11.29
C LEU A 326 -2.71 -19.63 11.33
N ILE A 327 -3.66 -20.10 10.52
CA ILE A 327 -5.02 -19.58 10.45
C ILE A 327 -6.05 -20.71 10.54
N GLU A 328 -7.24 -20.41 11.02
CA GLU A 328 -8.34 -21.38 11.05
C GLU A 328 -8.92 -21.62 9.66
N LYS A 329 -9.39 -22.84 9.35
CA LYS A 329 -10.10 -23.17 8.11
C LYS A 329 -11.29 -22.23 7.86
N LYS A 330 -12.06 -21.89 8.93
CA LYS A 330 -13.18 -20.95 8.86
C LYS A 330 -12.74 -19.55 8.41
N THR A 331 -11.58 -19.12 8.86
CA THR A 331 -10.98 -17.85 8.43
C THR A 331 -10.61 -17.92 6.95
N ALA A 332 -9.91 -18.96 6.51
CA ALA A 332 -9.56 -19.14 5.10
C ALA A 332 -10.80 -19.10 4.18
N LEU A 333 -11.87 -19.83 4.52
CA LEU A 333 -13.14 -19.85 3.77
C LEU A 333 -13.82 -18.46 3.68
N LYS A 334 -13.58 -17.58 4.64
CA LYS A 334 -14.13 -16.21 4.62
C LYS A 334 -13.39 -15.30 3.62
N TYR A 335 -12.10 -15.54 3.42
CA TYR A 335 -11.24 -14.73 2.55
C TYR A 335 -11.00 -15.35 1.17
N ALA A 336 -11.42 -16.60 0.96
CA ALA A 336 -11.28 -17.33 -0.30
C ALA A 336 -12.01 -16.63 -1.46
N GLN A 337 -11.36 -16.62 -2.63
CA GLN A 337 -11.96 -16.22 -3.90
C GLN A 337 -12.80 -17.36 -4.49
N ASP A 338 -12.26 -18.59 -4.49
CA ASP A 338 -12.99 -19.81 -4.85
C ASP A 338 -12.90 -20.84 -3.71
N LYS A 339 -14.02 -21.00 -3.00
CA LYS A 339 -14.10 -21.93 -1.87
C LYS A 339 -13.87 -23.38 -2.27
N ARG A 340 -14.20 -23.76 -3.53
CA ARG A 340 -13.99 -25.13 -4.02
C ARG A 340 -12.50 -25.38 -4.26
N GLU A 341 -11.79 -24.43 -4.86
CA GLU A 341 -10.34 -24.49 -5.03
C GLU A 341 -9.65 -24.59 -3.66
N LEU A 342 -10.02 -23.71 -2.71
CA LEU A 342 -9.48 -23.75 -1.35
C LEU A 342 -9.69 -25.12 -0.70
N GLU A 343 -10.91 -25.68 -0.75
CA GLU A 343 -11.21 -26.99 -0.14
C GLU A 343 -10.44 -28.15 -0.77
N GLN A 344 -10.13 -28.07 -2.06
CA GLN A 344 -9.29 -29.05 -2.75
C GLN A 344 -7.80 -28.95 -2.35
N CYS A 345 -7.33 -27.76 -1.97
CA CYS A 345 -5.96 -27.50 -1.55
C CYS A 345 -5.71 -27.77 -0.05
N ILE A 346 -6.76 -27.83 0.80
CA ILE A 346 -6.63 -28.18 2.21
C ILE A 346 -6.63 -29.71 2.36
N PHE A 347 -5.49 -30.28 2.71
CA PHE A 347 -5.29 -31.69 3.02
C PHE A 347 -5.23 -31.94 4.52
#